data_d852735642a0139449c10e169c0e0902
#
_entry.id   d852735642a0139449c10e169c0e0902
#
_cell.length_a   1.000
_cell.length_b   1.000
_cell.length_c   1.000
_cell.angle_alpha   90.00
_cell.angle_beta   90.00
_cell.angle_gamma   90.00
#
_symmetry.space_group_name_H-M   'P 1'
#
loop_
_entity.id
_entity.type
_entity.pdbx_description
1 polymer ?
#
loop_
_entity_poly.entity_id
_entity_poly.type
_entity_poly.pdbx_seq_one_letter_code
_entity_poly.pdbx_strand_id
1 'polypeptide(L)'
;VDPATPGEARDRLGVLAPALREIARRYGTPAYVTDIASVEAAAAAVGSAFPAPWERRYSLKANDLPALVARLAGLGFGANVVSRGEWALATRAGVPNADITLEGIGKTDADLRAAARAAAAGVPLRWVALESADEAAALARAVRAIDDRMTATARVAAAGQVAAGRGLGVGDVRLRVDVLLRLNPEVDPETHRGLATGAAVSKFGLTADEMAAALDAGGGPDGPLRFRGLHLHVGSQLGAAGAWRDAVRRGLALLALLRGGLPTFDTLDVGGGFPVAPLGVPVPDPGRFARELPALLAAIPADRRPDRLAIEPGRVLVARAGWIVARVLHVRERIGPPGEPARLDRSGPLSLAVVPREARTDDRAERLVVIDAGMTELMRPALYGAEHAVVALTSRGHAVASALEAVHTGRSAAWGAAAADRDAIRAARQAATGHSQRLDEASAASGWRLVRVDGPICESTDTFGEHRLPPLRRGDLVAIRDTGAYGAAMRSAYNGRPRPPEVFVEVDGSLTLARRRGGLASLG
;
A
#
# COMPACT_ATOMS: atom_id res chain seq x y z
N VAL A 1 9.46 11.35 -16.87
CA VAL A 1 8.66 10.38 -17.63
C VAL A 1 7.23 10.60 -17.21
N ASP A 2 6.38 11.07 -18.12
CA ASP A 2 4.94 11.25 -17.89
C ASP A 2 4.32 9.93 -17.39
N PRO A 3 3.37 9.96 -16.45
CA PRO A 3 2.69 8.75 -16.02
C PRO A 3 2.08 8.09 -17.26
N ALA A 4 2.30 6.78 -17.38
CA ALA A 4 1.95 5.96 -18.53
C ALA A 4 0.66 6.45 -19.20
N THR A 5 0.81 6.97 -20.41
CA THR A 5 -0.32 7.36 -21.23
C THR A 5 -1.24 6.15 -21.44
N PRO A 6 -2.53 6.32 -21.70
CA PRO A 6 -3.43 5.20 -22.03
C PRO A 6 -2.85 4.23 -23.06
N GLY A 7 -1.95 4.67 -23.95
CA GLY A 7 -1.23 3.85 -24.91
C GLY A 7 -0.21 2.88 -24.29
N GLU A 8 0.59 3.32 -23.32
CA GLU A 8 1.61 2.46 -22.67
C GLU A 8 0.97 1.33 -21.84
N ALA A 9 -0.16 1.60 -21.20
CA ALA A 9 -0.92 0.56 -20.49
C ALA A 9 -1.50 -0.49 -21.46
N ARG A 10 -1.84 -0.11 -22.70
CA ARG A 10 -2.24 -1.04 -23.77
C ARG A 10 -1.09 -1.93 -24.19
N ASP A 11 0.08 -1.36 -24.40
CA ASP A 11 1.27 -2.09 -24.82
C ASP A 11 1.65 -3.15 -23.78
N ARG A 12 1.59 -2.84 -22.47
CA ARG A 12 1.88 -3.81 -21.40
C ARG A 12 0.92 -5.00 -21.39
N LEU A 13 -0.39 -4.81 -21.61
CA LEU A 13 -1.33 -5.93 -21.68
C LEU A 13 -1.06 -6.79 -22.92
N GLY A 14 -0.77 -6.18 -24.07
CA GLY A 14 -0.37 -6.93 -25.29
C GLY A 14 0.83 -7.83 -25.05
N VAL A 15 1.84 -7.31 -24.36
CA VAL A 15 3.05 -8.05 -23.98
C VAL A 15 2.76 -9.13 -22.93
N LEU A 16 1.94 -8.81 -21.92
CA LEU A 16 1.68 -9.71 -20.79
C LEU A 16 0.65 -10.81 -21.07
N ALA A 17 -0.31 -10.58 -21.97
CA ALA A 17 -1.42 -11.50 -22.21
C ALA A 17 -0.98 -12.95 -22.53
N PRO A 18 0.07 -13.22 -23.32
CA PRO A 18 0.60 -14.55 -23.51
C PRO A 18 1.10 -15.19 -22.20
N ALA A 19 1.87 -14.45 -21.40
CA ALA A 19 2.39 -14.91 -20.11
C ALA A 19 1.25 -15.20 -19.12
N LEU A 20 0.23 -14.34 -19.06
CA LEU A 20 -0.94 -14.54 -18.19
C LEU A 20 -1.70 -15.81 -18.54
N ARG A 21 -1.89 -16.10 -19.83
CA ARG A 21 -2.49 -17.38 -20.28
C ARG A 21 -1.63 -18.58 -19.93
N GLU A 22 -0.32 -18.47 -20.09
CA GLU A 22 0.62 -19.54 -19.75
C GLU A 22 0.65 -19.80 -18.23
N ILE A 23 0.57 -18.74 -17.39
CA ILE A 23 0.44 -18.87 -15.94
C ILE A 23 -0.83 -19.64 -15.57
N ALA A 24 -1.98 -19.31 -16.19
CA ALA A 24 -3.23 -20.02 -15.97
C ALA A 24 -3.12 -21.51 -16.34
N ARG A 25 -2.38 -21.82 -17.40
CA ARG A 25 -2.14 -23.19 -17.85
C ARG A 25 -1.23 -23.97 -16.90
N ARG A 26 -0.11 -23.37 -16.46
CA ARG A 26 0.93 -24.04 -15.64
C ARG A 26 0.58 -24.14 -14.17
N TYR A 27 0.00 -23.06 -13.61
CA TYR A 27 -0.19 -22.92 -12.16
C TYR A 27 -1.67 -22.89 -11.76
N GLY A 28 -2.59 -22.91 -12.74
CA GLY A 28 -4.04 -22.82 -12.51
C GLY A 28 -4.51 -21.43 -12.12
N THR A 29 -5.82 -21.29 -11.92
CA THR A 29 -6.50 -20.05 -11.52
C THR A 29 -7.20 -20.25 -10.16
N PRO A 30 -7.51 -19.19 -9.40
CA PRO A 30 -6.93 -17.86 -9.58
C PRO A 30 -5.43 -17.87 -9.30
N ALA A 31 -4.69 -16.90 -9.88
CA ALA A 31 -3.26 -16.73 -9.66
C ALA A 31 -2.92 -15.24 -9.56
N TYR A 32 -2.09 -14.85 -8.59
CA TYR A 32 -1.50 -13.53 -8.55
C TYR A 32 -0.28 -13.48 -9.47
N VAL A 33 -0.16 -12.41 -10.21
CA VAL A 33 0.95 -12.19 -11.14
C VAL A 33 1.55 -10.81 -10.89
N THR A 34 2.86 -10.74 -10.84
CA THR A 34 3.59 -9.47 -10.73
C THR A 34 4.49 -9.30 -11.95
N ASP A 35 4.30 -8.22 -12.70
CA ASP A 35 5.15 -7.78 -13.79
C ASP A 35 6.37 -7.04 -13.24
N ILE A 36 7.53 -7.66 -13.26
CA ILE A 36 8.75 -7.11 -12.67
C ILE A 36 9.20 -5.85 -13.41
N ALA A 37 9.02 -5.76 -14.72
CA ALA A 37 9.38 -4.55 -15.47
C ALA A 37 8.56 -3.32 -15.00
N SER A 38 7.29 -3.51 -14.66
CA SER A 38 6.46 -2.43 -14.08
C SER A 38 6.90 -2.05 -12.67
N VAL A 39 7.37 -3.00 -11.85
CA VAL A 39 7.95 -2.72 -10.52
C VAL A 39 9.22 -1.87 -10.66
N GLU A 40 10.13 -2.26 -11.56
CA GLU A 40 11.39 -1.55 -11.80
C GLU A 40 11.15 -0.12 -12.33
N ALA A 41 10.21 0.03 -13.27
CA ALA A 41 9.83 1.35 -13.78
C ALA A 41 9.26 2.26 -12.68
N ALA A 42 8.38 1.73 -11.82
CA ALA A 42 7.84 2.48 -10.68
C ALA A 42 8.92 2.84 -9.65
N ALA A 43 9.84 1.92 -9.37
CA ALA A 43 10.97 2.16 -8.48
C ALA A 43 11.90 3.25 -9.03
N ALA A 44 12.19 3.23 -10.32
CA ALA A 44 12.98 4.26 -11.00
C ALA A 44 12.29 5.63 -10.94
N ALA A 45 10.97 5.69 -11.17
CA ALA A 45 10.21 6.94 -11.08
C ALA A 45 10.23 7.55 -9.67
N VAL A 46 10.04 6.71 -8.63
CA VAL A 46 10.17 7.15 -7.23
C VAL A 46 11.61 7.58 -6.93
N GLY A 47 12.61 6.83 -7.39
CA GLY A 47 14.02 7.14 -7.21
C GLY A 47 14.43 8.47 -7.85
N SER A 48 13.87 8.80 -9.03
CA SER A 48 14.07 10.08 -9.71
C SER A 48 13.39 11.24 -9.00
N ALA A 49 12.20 11.01 -8.44
CA ALA A 49 11.46 12.03 -7.68
C ALA A 49 12.13 12.35 -6.33
N PHE A 50 12.68 11.33 -5.68
CA PHE A 50 13.35 11.42 -4.37
C PHE A 50 14.74 10.80 -4.46
N PRO A 51 15.71 11.48 -5.14
CA PRO A 51 17.07 10.97 -5.31
C PRO A 51 17.83 10.93 -3.98
N ALA A 52 18.97 10.26 -3.94
CA ALA A 52 19.86 10.34 -2.78
C ALA A 52 20.11 11.82 -2.40
N PRO A 53 20.15 12.17 -1.12
CA PRO A 53 20.24 11.31 0.06
C PRO A 53 18.89 10.86 0.69
N TRP A 54 17.77 10.92 -0.02
CA TRP A 54 16.49 10.44 0.49
C TRP A 54 16.55 8.95 0.84
N GLU A 55 16.14 8.61 2.07
CA GLU A 55 15.90 7.24 2.48
C GLU A 55 14.55 6.77 1.97
N ARG A 56 14.51 5.72 1.16
CA ARG A 56 13.30 5.18 0.55
C ARG A 56 13.01 3.82 1.16
N ARG A 57 11.87 3.68 1.83
CA ARG A 57 11.49 2.45 2.54
C ARG A 57 10.20 1.88 1.98
N TYR A 58 10.28 0.71 1.40
CA TYR A 58 9.10 0.03 0.89
C TYR A 58 8.15 -0.36 2.02
N SER A 59 6.90 0.08 1.99
CA SER A 59 5.85 -0.32 2.94
C SER A 59 5.34 -1.72 2.65
N LEU A 60 5.78 -2.73 3.43
CA LEU A 60 5.48 -4.15 3.21
C LEU A 60 3.99 -4.46 3.24
N LYS A 61 3.20 -3.71 4.02
CA LYS A 61 1.72 -3.84 4.06
C LYS A 61 1.04 -3.78 2.68
N ALA A 62 1.69 -3.17 1.68
CA ALA A 62 1.16 -3.14 0.32
C ALA A 62 1.26 -4.51 -0.36
N ASN A 63 2.39 -5.19 -0.22
CA ASN A 63 2.60 -6.57 -0.65
C ASN A 63 3.82 -7.15 0.07
N ASP A 64 3.59 -8.13 0.91
CA ASP A 64 4.56 -8.72 1.85
C ASP A 64 5.31 -9.93 1.29
N LEU A 65 5.24 -10.19 -0.01
CA LEU A 65 5.92 -11.32 -0.66
C LEU A 65 7.44 -11.17 -0.56
N PRO A 66 8.17 -12.07 0.15
CA PRO A 66 9.61 -11.88 0.38
C PRO A 66 10.44 -11.74 -0.90
N ALA A 67 10.07 -12.47 -1.97
CA ALA A 67 10.76 -12.36 -3.25
C ALA A 67 10.60 -10.96 -3.89
N LEU A 68 9.44 -10.31 -3.72
CA LEU A 68 9.21 -8.94 -4.18
C LEU A 68 9.97 -7.93 -3.31
N VAL A 69 9.96 -8.12 -1.99
CA VAL A 69 10.75 -7.30 -1.05
C VAL A 69 12.23 -7.37 -1.39
N ALA A 70 12.77 -8.56 -1.68
CA ALA A 70 14.17 -8.74 -2.09
C ALA A 70 14.49 -7.98 -3.41
N ARG A 71 13.55 -7.98 -4.38
CA ARG A 71 13.71 -7.20 -5.62
C ARG A 71 13.80 -5.71 -5.34
N LEU A 72 12.90 -5.18 -4.52
CA LEU A 72 12.89 -3.77 -4.15
C LEU A 72 14.12 -3.39 -3.32
N ALA A 73 14.59 -4.28 -2.44
CA ALA A 73 15.84 -4.08 -1.72
C ALA A 73 17.05 -3.97 -2.69
N GLY A 74 17.12 -4.82 -3.71
CA GLY A 74 18.11 -4.73 -4.78
C GLY A 74 18.04 -3.43 -5.60
N LEU A 75 16.89 -2.75 -5.60
CA LEU A 75 16.69 -1.44 -6.23
C LEU A 75 16.94 -0.26 -5.26
N GLY A 76 17.49 -0.52 -4.07
CA GLY A 76 17.88 0.49 -3.09
C GLY A 76 16.77 0.96 -2.16
N PHE A 77 15.72 0.15 -1.96
CA PHE A 77 14.67 0.42 -0.97
C PHE A 77 14.94 -0.38 0.32
N GLY A 78 14.93 0.29 1.46
CA GLY A 78 14.78 -0.37 2.75
C GLY A 78 13.34 -0.88 2.94
N ALA A 79 13.01 -1.30 4.16
CA ALA A 79 11.69 -1.83 4.50
C ALA A 79 11.03 -1.00 5.61
N ASN A 80 9.77 -0.65 5.42
CA ASN A 80 8.88 -0.16 6.45
C ASN A 80 7.94 -1.29 6.83
N VAL A 81 7.94 -1.66 8.12
CA VAL A 81 7.15 -2.77 8.66
C VAL A 81 6.26 -2.31 9.81
N VAL A 82 5.08 -2.91 9.94
CA VAL A 82 4.10 -2.54 10.97
C VAL A 82 3.87 -3.67 12.00
N SER A 83 4.62 -4.74 11.90
CA SER A 83 4.55 -5.89 12.81
C SER A 83 5.83 -6.73 12.79
N ARG A 84 6.00 -7.57 13.82
CA ARG A 84 7.09 -8.58 13.83
C ARG A 84 6.97 -9.57 12.67
N GLY A 85 5.75 -9.84 12.20
CA GLY A 85 5.54 -10.69 11.04
C GLY A 85 6.17 -10.10 9.79
N GLU A 86 5.86 -8.84 9.50
CA GLU A 86 6.47 -8.13 8.37
C GLU A 86 7.98 -7.94 8.56
N TRP A 87 8.46 -7.65 9.79
CA TRP A 87 9.90 -7.60 10.08
C TRP A 87 10.60 -8.92 9.74
N ALA A 88 10.05 -10.05 10.17
CA ALA A 88 10.59 -11.36 9.84
C ALA A 88 10.58 -11.63 8.33
N LEU A 89 9.57 -11.15 7.60
CA LEU A 89 9.51 -11.26 6.12
C LEU A 89 10.58 -10.39 5.45
N ALA A 90 10.80 -9.16 5.92
CA ALA A 90 11.85 -8.27 5.42
C ALA A 90 13.25 -8.87 5.65
N THR A 91 13.50 -9.37 6.86
CA THR A 91 14.78 -10.04 7.19
C THR A 91 15.00 -11.29 6.33
N ARG A 92 13.95 -12.10 6.12
CA ARG A 92 14.01 -13.27 5.21
C ARG A 92 14.30 -12.87 3.78
N ALA A 93 13.83 -11.70 3.36
CA ALA A 93 14.11 -11.13 2.04
C ALA A 93 15.55 -10.57 1.92
N GLY A 94 16.35 -10.62 2.99
CA GLY A 94 17.72 -10.13 3.00
C GLY A 94 17.89 -8.65 3.34
N VAL A 95 16.81 -7.96 3.78
CA VAL A 95 16.91 -6.56 4.22
C VAL A 95 17.59 -6.53 5.60
N PRO A 96 18.72 -5.83 5.77
CA PRO A 96 19.37 -5.70 7.07
C PRO A 96 18.53 -4.83 8.02
N ASN A 97 18.58 -5.09 9.32
CA ASN A 97 17.83 -4.33 10.32
C ASN A 97 18.11 -2.81 10.24
N ALA A 98 19.33 -2.41 9.89
CA ALA A 98 19.70 -1.00 9.73
C ALA A 98 18.91 -0.29 8.61
N ASP A 99 18.25 -1.04 7.73
CA ASP A 99 17.39 -0.54 6.66
C ASP A 99 15.91 -0.84 6.88
N ILE A 100 15.55 -1.32 8.09
CA ILE A 100 14.17 -1.62 8.48
C ILE A 100 13.69 -0.59 9.51
N THR A 101 12.49 -0.03 9.30
CA THR A 101 11.77 0.79 10.28
C THR A 101 10.56 0.02 10.80
N LEU A 102 10.30 0.11 12.10
CA LEU A 102 9.12 -0.48 12.73
C LEU A 102 8.13 0.62 13.12
N GLU A 103 6.97 0.57 12.53
CA GLU A 103 5.93 1.58 12.65
C GLU A 103 4.57 0.97 13.00
N GLY A 104 3.51 1.79 12.95
CA GLY A 104 2.14 1.36 13.19
C GLY A 104 1.74 1.39 14.66
N ILE A 105 0.43 1.55 14.87
CA ILE A 105 -0.19 1.74 16.20
C ILE A 105 -0.37 0.43 16.97
N GLY A 106 -0.15 -0.72 16.33
CA GLY A 106 -0.40 -2.04 16.91
C GLY A 106 0.81 -2.71 17.55
N LYS A 107 1.90 -1.98 17.83
CA LYS A 107 3.10 -2.55 18.46
C LYS A 107 2.80 -3.05 19.88
N THR A 108 3.05 -4.30 20.13
CA THR A 108 2.91 -4.92 21.46
C THR A 108 4.21 -4.79 22.25
N ASP A 109 4.13 -5.01 23.57
CA ASP A 109 5.33 -5.13 24.40
C ASP A 109 6.33 -6.18 23.88
N ALA A 110 5.85 -7.23 23.22
CA ALA A 110 6.70 -8.25 22.62
C ALA A 110 7.46 -7.70 21.40
N ASP A 111 6.84 -6.82 20.62
CA ASP A 111 7.48 -6.16 19.47
C ASP A 111 8.54 -5.16 19.94
N LEU A 112 8.20 -4.34 20.94
CA LEU A 112 9.13 -3.37 21.54
C LEU A 112 10.32 -4.05 22.20
N ARG A 113 10.10 -5.13 22.94
CA ARG A 113 11.19 -5.96 23.51
C ARG A 113 12.05 -6.61 22.43
N ALA A 114 11.49 -6.97 21.27
CA ALA A 114 12.26 -7.51 20.15
C ALA A 114 13.18 -6.44 19.55
N ALA A 115 12.70 -5.20 19.38
CA ALA A 115 13.51 -4.07 18.91
C ALA A 115 14.68 -3.77 19.89
N ALA A 116 14.40 -3.74 21.19
CA ALA A 116 15.43 -3.54 22.22
C ALA A 116 16.48 -4.67 22.22
N ARG A 117 16.06 -5.95 22.02
CA ARG A 117 17.00 -7.09 21.93
C ARG A 117 17.85 -7.01 20.66
N ALA A 118 17.28 -6.60 19.54
CA ALA A 118 18.03 -6.42 18.30
C ALA A 118 19.13 -5.35 18.47
N ALA A 119 18.82 -4.25 19.15
CA ALA A 119 19.80 -3.23 19.48
C ALA A 119 20.90 -3.76 20.41
N ALA A 120 20.53 -4.53 21.46
CA ALA A 120 21.48 -5.17 22.37
C ALA A 120 22.39 -6.20 21.68
N ALA A 121 21.89 -6.84 20.62
CA ALA A 121 22.67 -7.77 19.80
C ALA A 121 23.57 -7.06 18.76
N GLY A 122 23.62 -5.71 18.74
CA GLY A 122 24.43 -4.94 17.79
C GLY A 122 23.83 -4.83 16.39
N VAL A 123 22.56 -5.22 16.20
CA VAL A 123 21.85 -5.17 14.92
C VAL A 123 20.52 -4.40 15.06
N PRO A 124 20.57 -3.12 15.48
CA PRO A 124 19.38 -2.31 15.73
C PRO A 124 18.56 -2.12 14.45
N LEU A 125 17.27 -1.87 14.60
CA LEU A 125 16.44 -1.30 13.54
C LEU A 125 16.92 0.12 13.23
N ARG A 126 16.58 0.60 12.05
CA ARG A 126 16.86 1.98 11.63
C ARG A 126 16.25 2.97 12.62
N TRP A 127 14.98 2.79 12.93
CA TRP A 127 14.24 3.41 14.04
C TRP A 127 12.94 2.67 14.33
N VAL A 128 12.36 3.00 15.49
CA VAL A 128 10.99 2.65 15.85
C VAL A 128 10.16 3.93 15.89
N ALA A 129 9.08 4.03 15.11
CA ALA A 129 8.16 5.16 15.20
C ALA A 129 7.17 4.94 16.34
N LEU A 130 7.08 5.90 17.26
CA LEU A 130 6.24 5.86 18.46
C LEU A 130 4.99 6.71 18.23
N GLU A 131 3.83 6.18 18.61
CA GLU A 131 2.52 6.80 18.39
C GLU A 131 1.83 7.23 19.70
N SER A 132 2.45 6.99 20.89
CA SER A 132 1.93 7.41 22.18
C SER A 132 3.02 7.51 23.25
N ALA A 133 2.73 8.23 24.34
CA ALA A 133 3.59 8.27 25.54
C ALA A 133 3.70 6.89 26.21
N ASP A 134 2.63 6.10 26.23
CA ASP A 134 2.63 4.74 26.76
C ASP A 134 3.59 3.83 26.01
N GLU A 135 3.62 3.96 24.68
CA GLU A 135 4.51 3.21 23.81
C GLU A 135 5.98 3.60 24.04
N ALA A 136 6.26 4.92 24.22
CA ALA A 136 7.57 5.43 24.57
C ALA A 136 8.03 4.89 25.93
N ALA A 137 7.17 4.92 26.94
CA ALA A 137 7.43 4.35 28.25
C ALA A 137 7.71 2.83 28.18
N ALA A 138 6.92 2.09 27.41
CA ALA A 138 7.07 0.64 27.28
C ALA A 138 8.40 0.27 26.62
N LEU A 139 8.79 0.95 25.53
CA LEU A 139 10.08 0.73 24.87
C LEU A 139 11.23 1.13 25.80
N ALA A 140 11.15 2.27 26.49
CA ALA A 140 12.17 2.71 27.44
C ALA A 140 12.38 1.71 28.58
N ARG A 141 11.29 1.16 29.13
CA ARG A 141 11.37 0.08 30.14
C ARG A 141 12.06 -1.18 29.58
N ALA A 142 11.71 -1.56 28.34
CA ALA A 142 12.31 -2.73 27.70
C ALA A 142 13.82 -2.57 27.49
N VAL A 143 14.27 -1.38 27.05
CA VAL A 143 15.69 -1.05 26.86
C VAL A 143 16.44 -1.07 28.20
N ARG A 144 15.92 -0.38 29.21
CA ARG A 144 16.53 -0.36 30.57
C ARG A 144 16.68 -1.77 31.13
N ALA A 145 15.63 -2.58 31.10
CA ALA A 145 15.66 -3.94 31.60
C ALA A 145 16.70 -4.86 30.92
N ILE A 146 17.04 -4.58 29.65
CA ILE A 146 18.08 -5.31 28.92
C ILE A 146 19.45 -4.73 29.27
N ASP A 147 19.60 -3.42 29.32
CA ASP A 147 20.84 -2.71 29.67
C ASP A 147 21.33 -3.09 31.07
N ASP A 148 20.43 -3.10 32.05
CA ASP A 148 20.72 -3.52 33.43
C ASP A 148 21.27 -4.95 33.48
N ARG A 149 20.68 -5.89 32.70
CA ARG A 149 21.17 -7.29 32.65
C ARG A 149 22.54 -7.40 31.99
N MET A 150 22.74 -6.66 30.88
CA MET A 150 24.04 -6.62 30.18
C MET A 150 25.13 -6.07 31.11
N THR A 151 24.82 -4.96 31.79
CA THR A 151 25.73 -4.33 32.75
C THR A 151 26.04 -5.26 33.96
N ALA A 152 25.02 -5.95 34.48
CA ALA A 152 25.23 -6.93 35.55
C ALA A 152 26.14 -8.10 35.10
N THR A 153 25.89 -8.63 33.89
CA THR A 153 26.71 -9.71 33.30
C THR A 153 28.14 -9.24 33.05
N ALA A 154 28.32 -8.02 32.51
CA ALA A 154 29.65 -7.44 32.28
C ALA A 154 30.41 -7.21 33.60
N ARG A 155 29.72 -6.75 34.66
CA ARG A 155 30.31 -6.58 36.01
C ARG A 155 30.77 -7.90 36.63
N VAL A 156 29.95 -8.96 36.47
CA VAL A 156 30.32 -10.31 36.94
C VAL A 156 31.54 -10.83 36.17
N ALA A 157 31.57 -10.67 34.85
CA ALA A 157 32.69 -11.05 34.01
C ALA A 157 33.97 -10.26 34.35
N ALA A 158 33.85 -8.92 34.57
CA ALA A 158 34.95 -8.06 34.96
C ALA A 158 35.49 -8.41 36.36
N ALA A 159 34.61 -8.72 37.33
CA ALA A 159 35.03 -9.20 38.65
C ALA A 159 35.83 -10.49 38.57
N GLY A 160 35.42 -11.44 37.72
CA GLY A 160 36.17 -12.67 37.45
C GLY A 160 37.53 -12.42 36.79
N GLN A 161 37.63 -11.41 35.91
CA GLN A 161 38.88 -11.02 35.24
C GLN A 161 39.83 -10.26 36.17
N VAL A 162 39.30 -9.39 37.04
CA VAL A 162 40.10 -8.73 38.09
C VAL A 162 40.67 -9.76 39.07
N ALA A 163 39.88 -10.75 39.44
CA ALA A 163 40.36 -11.88 40.24
C ALA A 163 41.46 -12.72 39.53
N ALA A 164 41.51 -12.67 38.19
CA ALA A 164 42.51 -13.30 37.33
C ALA A 164 43.67 -12.35 36.95
N GLY A 165 43.76 -11.13 37.51
CA GLY A 165 44.83 -10.16 37.28
C GLY A 165 44.79 -9.42 35.93
N ARG A 166 43.66 -9.43 35.26
CA ARG A 166 43.47 -8.73 33.94
C ARG A 166 42.52 -7.55 34.12
N GLY A 167 43.06 -6.35 34.21
CA GLY A 167 42.27 -5.11 34.26
C GLY A 167 41.79 -4.69 32.87
N LEU A 168 40.49 -4.74 32.61
CA LEU A 168 39.87 -4.11 31.48
C LEU A 168 38.76 -3.16 32.01
N GLY A 169 38.86 -1.88 31.67
CA GLY A 169 37.80 -0.90 31.94
C GLY A 169 36.53 -1.26 31.18
N VAL A 170 35.44 -1.47 31.87
CA VAL A 170 34.10 -1.60 31.27
C VAL A 170 33.70 -0.18 30.86
N GLY A 171 33.75 0.14 29.56
CA GLY A 171 33.23 1.40 29.06
C GLY A 171 31.72 1.47 29.31
N ASP A 172 31.26 2.62 29.81
CA ASP A 172 29.85 2.88 30.18
C ASP A 172 29.02 3.19 28.89
N VAL A 173 29.00 2.22 27.97
CA VAL A 173 28.18 2.35 26.74
C VAL A 173 26.77 1.88 27.06
N ARG A 174 25.87 2.82 27.28
CA ARG A 174 24.45 2.55 27.53
C ARG A 174 23.73 2.12 26.25
N LEU A 175 22.90 1.11 26.37
CA LEU A 175 22.02 0.68 25.27
C LEU A 175 21.02 1.78 24.94
N ARG A 176 20.94 2.15 23.67
CA ARG A 176 19.96 3.11 23.17
C ARG A 176 19.29 2.59 21.91
N VAL A 177 18.01 2.96 21.71
CA VAL A 177 17.24 2.67 20.50
C VAL A 177 16.86 3.98 19.82
N ASP A 178 17.06 4.07 18.51
CA ASP A 178 16.65 5.20 17.70
C ASP A 178 15.14 5.19 17.50
N VAL A 179 14.50 6.33 17.73
CA VAL A 179 13.06 6.47 17.60
C VAL A 179 12.67 7.75 16.85
N LEU A 180 11.57 7.68 16.10
CA LEU A 180 10.84 8.84 15.61
C LEU A 180 9.52 8.98 16.39
N LEU A 181 9.04 10.20 16.58
CA LEU A 181 7.70 10.46 17.07
C LEU A 181 6.76 10.68 15.88
N ARG A 182 5.70 9.89 15.80
CA ARG A 182 4.70 10.07 14.76
C ARG A 182 3.81 11.25 15.12
N LEU A 183 3.88 12.32 14.33
CA LEU A 183 3.03 13.48 14.45
C LEU A 183 1.69 13.22 13.76
N ASN A 184 0.57 13.46 14.46
CA ASN A 184 -0.70 13.69 13.82
C ASN A 184 -0.73 15.14 13.31
N PRO A 185 -0.70 15.38 11.99
CA PRO A 185 -0.61 16.74 11.48
C PRO A 185 -1.96 17.48 11.49
N GLU A 186 -3.05 16.85 11.93
CA GLU A 186 -4.40 17.43 11.99
C GLU A 186 -4.85 18.09 10.68
N VAL A 187 -4.57 17.43 9.57
CA VAL A 187 -4.99 17.84 8.22
C VAL A 187 -6.10 16.93 7.71
N ASP A 188 -6.99 17.46 6.88
CA ASP A 188 -8.03 16.70 6.21
C ASP A 188 -7.56 16.32 4.80
N PRO A 189 -7.13 15.06 4.57
CA PRO A 189 -6.63 14.64 3.29
C PRO A 189 -7.77 14.36 2.30
N GLU A 190 -7.59 14.72 1.07
CA GLU A 190 -8.47 14.42 -0.05
C GLU A 190 -8.36 12.93 -0.43
N THR A 191 -8.95 12.06 0.39
CA THR A 191 -8.95 10.61 0.18
C THR A 191 -10.22 9.96 0.74
N HIS A 192 -10.40 8.65 0.45
CA HIS A 192 -11.50 7.89 1.05
C HIS A 192 -11.41 7.90 2.58
N ARG A 193 -12.53 8.13 3.27
CA ARG A 193 -12.59 8.29 4.74
C ARG A 193 -11.88 7.17 5.52
N GLY A 194 -11.96 5.92 5.04
CA GLY A 194 -11.25 4.78 5.64
C GLY A 194 -9.74 4.75 5.39
N LEU A 195 -9.21 5.67 4.57
CA LEU A 195 -7.78 5.77 4.22
C LEU A 195 -7.13 7.05 4.77
N ALA A 196 -7.91 7.94 5.41
CA ALA A 196 -7.43 9.16 6.06
C ALA A 196 -6.84 8.81 7.43
N THR A 197 -5.60 9.19 7.68
CA THR A 197 -4.89 8.92 8.95
C THR A 197 -4.41 10.17 9.67
N GLY A 198 -4.43 11.33 9.01
CA GLY A 198 -3.96 12.61 9.52
C GLY A 198 -5.05 13.56 10.03
N ALA A 199 -6.30 13.09 10.18
CA ALA A 199 -7.40 13.90 10.68
C ALA A 199 -7.28 14.14 12.21
N ALA A 200 -7.78 15.26 12.70
CA ALA A 200 -7.70 15.66 14.13
C ALA A 200 -8.26 14.58 15.09
N VAL A 201 -9.36 13.92 14.70
CA VAL A 201 -9.94 12.79 15.46
C VAL A 201 -9.49 11.47 14.81
N SER A 202 -8.21 11.16 14.91
CA SER A 202 -7.61 9.94 14.40
C SER A 202 -6.97 9.16 15.53
N LYS A 203 -6.95 7.83 15.44
CA LYS A 203 -6.23 6.98 16.40
C LYS A 203 -4.70 7.00 16.19
N PHE A 204 -4.21 7.69 15.16
CA PHE A 204 -2.82 7.66 14.73
C PHE A 204 -2.06 8.90 15.15
N GLY A 205 -0.86 8.66 15.68
CA GLY A 205 0.11 9.70 15.98
C GLY A 205 -0.22 10.53 17.21
N LEU A 206 0.75 11.34 17.61
CA LEU A 206 0.74 12.27 18.71
C LEU A 206 0.34 13.67 18.23
N THR A 207 -0.48 14.39 18.97
CA THR A 207 -0.61 15.84 18.84
C THR A 207 0.67 16.53 19.33
N ALA A 208 0.83 17.81 19.03
CA ALA A 208 1.99 18.57 19.50
C ALA A 208 2.09 18.57 21.04
N ASP A 209 0.95 18.64 21.73
CA ASP A 209 0.90 18.64 23.21
C ASP A 209 1.28 17.27 23.80
N GLU A 210 0.92 16.17 23.14
CA GLU A 210 1.25 14.81 23.57
C GLU A 210 2.73 14.46 23.38
N MET A 211 3.45 15.20 22.52
CA MET A 211 4.86 14.93 22.24
C MET A 211 5.76 15.18 23.45
N ALA A 212 5.47 16.21 24.26
CA ALA A 212 6.23 16.46 25.48
C ALA A 212 6.13 15.28 26.45
N ALA A 213 4.92 14.75 26.65
CA ALA A 213 4.71 13.56 27.48
C ALA A 213 5.43 12.31 26.94
N ALA A 214 5.49 12.15 25.62
CA ALA A 214 6.20 11.02 24.99
C ALA A 214 7.73 11.16 25.15
N LEU A 215 8.28 12.37 25.04
CA LEU A 215 9.71 12.64 25.30
C LEU A 215 10.07 12.32 26.75
N ASP A 216 9.27 12.79 27.71
CA ASP A 216 9.48 12.52 29.14
C ASP A 216 9.36 11.02 29.47
N ALA A 217 8.32 10.36 28.96
CA ALA A 217 8.08 8.94 29.14
C ALA A 217 9.23 8.06 28.56
N GLY A 218 9.84 8.52 27.48
CA GLY A 218 11.01 7.91 26.85
C GLY A 218 12.31 8.12 27.64
N GLY A 219 12.32 9.01 28.63
CA GLY A 219 13.46 9.31 29.51
C GLY A 219 14.25 10.55 29.10
N GLY A 220 13.72 11.40 28.24
CA GLY A 220 14.34 12.64 27.80
C GLY A 220 15.60 12.45 26.94
N PRO A 221 16.44 13.49 26.79
CA PRO A 221 17.61 13.47 25.89
C PRO A 221 18.67 12.42 26.24
N ASP A 222 18.86 12.16 27.55
CA ASP A 222 19.86 11.25 28.08
C ASP A 222 19.32 9.85 28.37
N GLY A 223 18.04 9.61 28.07
CA GLY A 223 17.33 8.36 28.28
C GLY A 223 17.75 7.23 27.36
N PRO A 224 17.09 6.06 27.51
CA PRO A 224 17.37 4.88 26.72
C PRO A 224 16.86 5.00 25.28
N LEU A 225 16.01 6.00 24.99
CA LEU A 225 15.54 6.29 23.63
C LEU A 225 16.28 7.49 23.06
N ARG A 226 16.85 7.32 21.87
CA ARG A 226 17.47 8.41 21.14
C ARG A 226 16.45 8.95 20.15
N PHE A 227 15.84 10.07 20.49
CA PHE A 227 14.87 10.75 19.66
C PHE A 227 15.56 11.36 18.44
N ARG A 228 15.24 10.83 17.26
CA ARG A 228 15.87 11.21 15.99
C ARG A 228 15.05 12.22 15.19
N GLY A 229 13.76 12.33 15.44
CA GLY A 229 12.92 13.25 14.69
C GLY A 229 11.45 12.85 14.62
N LEU A 230 10.81 13.25 13.55
CA LEU A 230 9.39 13.06 13.31
C LEU A 230 9.11 12.09 12.15
N HIS A 231 8.02 11.37 12.30
CA HIS A 231 7.37 10.61 11.24
C HIS A 231 5.98 11.19 10.95
N LEU A 232 5.62 11.32 9.69
CA LEU A 232 4.32 11.79 9.21
C LEU A 232 3.66 10.72 8.34
N HIS A 233 2.36 10.56 8.45
CA HIS A 233 1.59 9.80 7.47
C HIS A 233 0.16 10.36 7.39
N VAL A 234 -0.14 11.07 6.32
CA VAL A 234 -1.40 11.81 6.14
C VAL A 234 -2.55 10.90 5.74
N GLY A 235 -2.25 9.87 4.95
CA GLY A 235 -3.24 8.95 4.41
C GLY A 235 -2.72 8.17 3.22
N SER A 236 -3.61 7.42 2.57
CA SER A 236 -3.30 6.66 1.37
C SER A 236 -4.18 7.13 0.21
N GLN A 237 -3.67 7.09 -1.01
CA GLN A 237 -4.39 7.53 -2.22
C GLN A 237 -4.72 9.03 -2.18
N LEU A 238 -3.73 9.87 -1.91
CA LEU A 238 -3.89 11.32 -1.82
C LEU A 238 -4.25 11.90 -3.19
N GLY A 239 -5.47 12.42 -3.33
CA GLY A 239 -5.99 12.99 -4.58
C GLY A 239 -5.28 14.28 -5.00
N ALA A 240 -4.69 15.01 -4.03
CA ALA A 240 -3.90 16.22 -4.26
C ALA A 240 -2.71 16.31 -3.30
N ALA A 241 -1.72 17.14 -3.63
CA ALA A 241 -0.54 17.36 -2.80
C ALA A 241 -0.78 18.38 -1.66
N GLY A 242 -1.95 19.03 -1.60
CA GLY A 242 -2.23 20.11 -0.65
C GLY A 242 -2.12 19.70 0.81
N ALA A 243 -2.91 18.73 1.25
CA ALA A 243 -2.88 18.23 2.63
C ALA A 243 -1.51 17.65 3.02
N TRP A 244 -0.84 16.95 2.09
CA TRP A 244 0.52 16.46 2.30
C TRP A 244 1.52 17.61 2.52
N ARG A 245 1.47 18.64 1.67
CA ARG A 245 2.31 19.85 1.82
C ARG A 245 2.09 20.52 3.18
N ASP A 246 0.83 20.63 3.61
CA ASP A 246 0.50 21.28 4.87
C ASP A 246 0.97 20.46 6.08
N ALA A 247 0.89 19.13 6.01
CA ALA A 247 1.44 18.23 7.01
C ALA A 247 2.97 18.34 7.09
N VAL A 248 3.66 18.33 5.96
CA VAL A 248 5.13 18.47 5.89
C VAL A 248 5.55 19.83 6.45
N ARG A 249 4.83 20.92 6.14
CA ARG A 249 5.10 22.26 6.69
C ARG A 249 5.01 22.25 8.21
N ARG A 250 3.96 21.65 8.79
CA ARG A 250 3.78 21.54 10.25
C ARG A 250 4.89 20.68 10.87
N GLY A 251 5.21 19.55 10.25
CA GLY A 251 6.29 18.67 10.70
C GLY A 251 7.65 19.36 10.70
N LEU A 252 7.98 20.10 9.65
CA LEU A 252 9.22 20.88 9.56
C LEU A 252 9.29 21.98 10.62
N ALA A 253 8.20 22.72 10.86
CA ALA A 253 8.15 23.75 11.87
C ALA A 253 8.37 23.19 13.28
N LEU A 254 7.71 22.07 13.61
CA LEU A 254 7.86 21.40 14.90
C LEU A 254 9.26 20.79 15.06
N LEU A 255 9.79 20.14 14.03
CA LEU A 255 11.15 19.61 14.03
C LEU A 255 12.17 20.73 14.29
N ALA A 256 12.05 21.86 13.59
CA ALA A 256 12.94 23.01 13.76
C ALA A 256 12.90 23.58 15.19
N LEU A 257 11.71 23.60 15.80
CA LEU A 257 11.54 24.02 17.19
C LEU A 257 12.25 23.07 18.16
N LEU A 258 11.98 21.76 18.05
CA LEU A 258 12.51 20.73 18.95
C LEU A 258 14.02 20.53 18.80
N ARG A 259 14.57 20.68 17.59
CA ARG A 259 16.00 20.55 17.31
C ARG A 259 16.86 21.54 18.13
N GLY A 260 16.28 22.66 18.58
CA GLY A 260 16.96 23.61 19.45
C GLY A 260 17.37 23.07 20.82
N GLY A 261 16.54 22.17 21.37
CA GLY A 261 16.80 21.51 22.65
C GLY A 261 17.25 20.05 22.52
N LEU A 262 17.10 19.46 21.34
CA LEU A 262 17.41 18.06 21.04
C LEU A 262 18.31 17.97 19.78
N PRO A 263 19.64 18.09 19.90
CA PRO A 263 20.54 18.09 18.73
C PRO A 263 20.46 16.81 17.89
N THR A 264 20.03 15.67 18.48
CA THR A 264 19.83 14.42 17.78
C THR A 264 18.56 14.38 16.92
N PHE A 265 17.71 15.41 17.00
CA PHE A 265 16.42 15.50 16.32
C PHE A 265 16.62 16.00 14.88
N ASP A 266 17.15 15.14 14.03
CA ASP A 266 17.74 15.45 12.71
C ASP A 266 17.00 14.80 11.52
N THR A 267 15.94 14.03 11.78
CA THR A 267 15.28 13.19 10.78
C THR A 267 13.81 13.55 10.60
N LEU A 268 13.36 13.69 9.35
CA LEU A 268 11.95 13.80 9.01
C LEU A 268 11.57 12.71 8.00
N ASP A 269 10.71 11.77 8.41
CA ASP A 269 10.03 10.86 7.51
C ASP A 269 8.67 11.46 7.13
N VAL A 270 8.46 11.70 5.84
CA VAL A 270 7.22 12.31 5.33
C VAL A 270 6.18 11.25 4.92
N GLY A 271 6.47 9.99 5.19
CA GLY A 271 5.57 8.87 4.96
C GLY A 271 5.36 8.53 3.49
N GLY A 272 4.22 7.89 3.24
CA GLY A 272 3.80 7.47 1.92
C GLY A 272 2.55 8.18 1.43
N GLY A 273 1.60 7.39 0.91
CA GLY A 273 0.30 7.89 0.46
C GLY A 273 0.21 8.18 -1.02
N PHE A 274 1.31 8.05 -1.77
CA PHE A 274 1.35 8.28 -3.23
C PHE A 274 0.27 7.47 -3.95
N PRO A 275 -0.61 8.14 -4.73
CA PRO A 275 -1.79 7.51 -5.30
C PRO A 275 -1.46 6.68 -6.55
N VAL A 276 -2.34 5.72 -6.82
CA VAL A 276 -2.46 5.05 -8.11
C VAL A 276 -3.93 5.05 -8.47
N ALA A 277 -4.29 5.78 -9.51
CA ALA A 277 -5.66 5.87 -9.97
C ALA A 277 -6.03 4.73 -10.92
N PRO A 278 -7.34 4.45 -11.11
CA PRO A 278 -7.83 3.74 -12.27
C PRO A 278 -7.34 4.38 -13.57
N LEU A 279 -7.28 3.60 -14.66
CA LEU A 279 -6.85 4.11 -15.97
C LEU A 279 -7.70 5.30 -16.40
N GLY A 280 -7.03 6.36 -16.87
CA GLY A 280 -7.68 7.56 -17.37
C GLY A 280 -8.09 8.58 -16.31
N VAL A 281 -7.86 8.31 -15.01
CA VAL A 281 -8.07 9.29 -13.94
C VAL A 281 -6.72 9.94 -13.59
N PRO A 282 -6.57 11.26 -13.77
CA PRO A 282 -5.33 11.94 -13.40
C PRO A 282 -5.14 11.97 -11.87
N VAL A 283 -3.96 11.60 -11.40
CA VAL A 283 -3.53 11.73 -10.00
C VAL A 283 -2.12 12.28 -9.95
N PRO A 284 -1.74 12.96 -8.86
CA PRO A 284 -0.38 13.45 -8.72
C PRO A 284 0.64 12.30 -8.68
N ASP A 285 1.66 12.38 -9.53
CA ASP A 285 2.81 11.50 -9.49
C ASP A 285 3.72 11.79 -8.28
N PRO A 286 4.67 10.90 -7.93
CA PRO A 286 5.62 11.16 -6.85
C PRO A 286 6.42 12.47 -7.03
N GLY A 287 6.75 12.85 -8.27
CA GLY A 287 7.45 14.10 -8.57
C GLY A 287 6.63 15.34 -8.24
N ARG A 288 5.28 15.26 -8.31
CA ARG A 288 4.42 16.39 -7.90
C ARG A 288 4.56 16.69 -6.41
N PHE A 289 4.67 15.66 -5.56
CA PHE A 289 4.92 15.82 -4.13
C PHE A 289 6.35 16.33 -3.88
N ALA A 290 7.33 15.76 -4.56
CA ALA A 290 8.74 16.17 -4.42
C ALA A 290 8.96 17.65 -4.76
N ARG A 291 8.24 18.19 -5.74
CA ARG A 291 8.34 19.62 -6.15
C ARG A 291 7.91 20.62 -5.05
N GLU A 292 7.13 20.19 -4.05
CA GLU A 292 6.76 21.06 -2.93
C GLU A 292 7.91 21.28 -1.92
N LEU A 293 8.85 20.33 -1.82
CA LEU A 293 9.85 20.29 -0.75
C LEU A 293 10.88 21.41 -0.77
N PRO A 294 11.45 21.85 -1.90
CA PRO A 294 12.47 22.89 -1.90
C PRO A 294 11.99 24.18 -1.23
N ALA A 295 10.77 24.61 -1.53
CA ALA A 295 10.18 25.81 -0.92
C ALA A 295 9.91 25.63 0.58
N LEU A 296 9.44 24.45 0.99
CA LEU A 296 9.18 24.12 2.40
C LEU A 296 10.49 24.10 3.21
N LEU A 297 11.55 23.50 2.68
CA LEU A 297 12.86 23.45 3.32
C LEU A 297 13.51 24.85 3.36
N ALA A 298 13.36 25.65 2.31
CA ALA A 298 13.90 27.01 2.28
C ALA A 298 13.28 27.93 3.34
N ALA A 299 12.03 27.67 3.74
CA ALA A 299 11.36 28.41 4.80
C ALA A 299 11.89 28.13 6.22
N ILE A 300 12.72 27.08 6.39
CA ILE A 300 13.34 26.71 7.67
C ILE A 300 14.79 27.20 7.71
N PRO A 301 15.27 27.80 8.84
CA PRO A 301 16.65 28.17 9.02
C PRO A 301 17.59 26.97 8.77
N ALA A 302 18.72 27.19 8.10
CA ALA A 302 19.59 26.13 7.62
C ALA A 302 20.08 25.19 8.74
N ASP A 303 20.40 25.74 9.91
CA ASP A 303 20.85 25.01 11.11
C ASP A 303 19.73 24.21 11.79
N ARG A 304 18.47 24.42 11.39
CA ARG A 304 17.27 23.76 11.94
C ARG A 304 16.64 22.76 10.97
N ARG A 305 17.14 22.68 9.74
CA ARG A 305 16.63 21.72 8.73
C ARG A 305 16.96 20.29 9.15
N PRO A 306 16.12 19.32 8.77
CA PRO A 306 16.49 17.90 8.94
C PRO A 306 17.74 17.56 8.11
N ASP A 307 18.63 16.77 8.69
CA ASP A 307 19.80 16.23 7.98
C ASP A 307 19.44 15.00 7.16
N ARG A 308 18.33 14.32 7.54
CA ARG A 308 17.82 13.12 6.89
C ARG A 308 16.36 13.29 6.56
N LEU A 309 16.03 12.85 5.35
CA LEU A 309 14.66 12.83 4.83
C LEU A 309 14.32 11.41 4.37
N ALA A 310 13.14 10.94 4.71
CA ALA A 310 12.68 9.60 4.32
C ALA A 310 11.28 9.63 3.72
N ILE A 311 10.98 8.62 2.90
CA ILE A 311 9.66 8.34 2.33
C ILE A 311 9.33 6.86 2.43
N GLU A 312 8.02 6.55 2.44
CA GLU A 312 7.48 5.19 2.61
C GLU A 312 6.57 4.77 1.44
N PRO A 313 7.06 4.72 0.21
CA PRO A 313 6.25 4.30 -0.91
C PRO A 313 5.85 2.81 -0.76
N GLY A 314 4.56 2.53 -0.91
CA GLY A 314 4.03 1.16 -0.95
C GLY A 314 3.27 0.95 -2.25
N ARG A 315 2.01 1.41 -2.27
CA ARG A 315 1.08 1.25 -3.39
C ARG A 315 1.67 1.64 -4.75
N VAL A 316 2.32 2.78 -4.84
CA VAL A 316 2.86 3.32 -6.10
C VAL A 316 3.90 2.41 -6.76
N LEU A 317 4.61 1.60 -5.96
CA LEU A 317 5.64 0.69 -6.46
C LEU A 317 5.06 -0.59 -7.08
N VAL A 318 3.91 -1.07 -6.58
CA VAL A 318 3.48 -2.44 -6.87
C VAL A 318 2.06 -2.55 -7.44
N ALA A 319 1.19 -1.55 -7.26
CA ALA A 319 -0.22 -1.68 -7.63
C ALA A 319 -0.40 -2.02 -9.11
N ARG A 320 0.19 -1.23 -10.02
CA ARG A 320 0.06 -1.42 -11.47
C ARG A 320 0.78 -2.67 -11.99
N ALA A 321 1.78 -3.12 -11.27
CA ALA A 321 2.52 -4.33 -11.63
C ALA A 321 1.71 -5.60 -11.38
N GLY A 322 0.68 -5.55 -10.52
CA GLY A 322 -0.05 -6.73 -10.11
C GLY A 322 -1.31 -7.01 -10.94
N TRP A 323 -1.50 -8.29 -11.19
CA TRP A 323 -2.65 -8.85 -11.90
C TRP A 323 -3.19 -10.07 -11.14
N ILE A 324 -4.50 -10.33 -11.28
CA ILE A 324 -5.08 -11.62 -10.91
C ILE A 324 -5.59 -12.26 -12.19
N VAL A 325 -5.10 -13.46 -12.51
CA VAL A 325 -5.64 -14.27 -13.60
C VAL A 325 -6.73 -15.17 -13.04
N ALA A 326 -7.90 -15.16 -13.67
CA ALA A 326 -9.06 -15.90 -13.24
C ALA A 326 -9.75 -16.62 -14.42
N ARG A 327 -10.55 -17.61 -14.09
CA ARG A 327 -11.30 -18.43 -15.03
C ARG A 327 -12.79 -18.18 -14.89
N VAL A 328 -13.50 -18.08 -16.00
CA VAL A 328 -14.95 -18.00 -16.04
C VAL A 328 -15.55 -19.34 -15.60
N LEU A 329 -16.35 -19.30 -14.55
CA LEU A 329 -17.10 -20.44 -14.02
C LEU A 329 -18.49 -20.54 -14.64
N HIS A 330 -19.19 -19.41 -14.73
CA HIS A 330 -20.56 -19.33 -15.23
C HIS A 330 -20.77 -18.07 -16.05
N VAL A 331 -21.59 -18.17 -17.09
CA VAL A 331 -22.17 -17.04 -17.82
C VAL A 331 -23.68 -17.19 -17.74
N ARG A 332 -24.39 -16.16 -17.31
CA ARG A 332 -25.83 -16.16 -17.15
C ARG A 332 -26.43 -14.92 -17.82
N GLU A 333 -27.60 -15.09 -18.43
CA GLU A 333 -28.44 -13.99 -18.86
C GLU A 333 -29.65 -13.95 -17.92
N ARG A 334 -29.91 -12.80 -17.32
CA ARG A 334 -31.09 -12.59 -16.49
C ARG A 334 -31.93 -11.51 -17.13
N ILE A 335 -33.17 -11.83 -17.44
CA ILE A 335 -34.18 -10.88 -17.85
C ILE A 335 -34.84 -10.43 -16.56
N GLY A 336 -34.59 -9.20 -16.15
CA GLY A 336 -35.29 -8.61 -15.01
C GLY A 336 -36.78 -8.40 -15.33
N PRO A 337 -37.67 -8.44 -14.35
CA PRO A 337 -39.07 -8.06 -14.58
C PRO A 337 -39.09 -6.59 -15.02
N PRO A 338 -39.94 -6.23 -15.99
CA PRO A 338 -40.06 -4.84 -16.42
C PRO A 338 -40.60 -4.01 -15.23
N GLY A 339 -39.86 -3.00 -14.84
CA GLY A 339 -40.43 -1.85 -14.16
C GLY A 339 -40.44 -1.80 -12.62
N GLU A 340 -39.82 -2.70 -11.84
CA GLU A 340 -39.65 -2.46 -10.40
C GLU A 340 -38.22 -2.08 -10.02
N PRO A 341 -37.99 -0.84 -9.49
CA PRO A 341 -36.73 -0.52 -8.85
C PRO A 341 -36.63 -1.34 -7.56
N ALA A 342 -35.49 -2.03 -7.35
CA ALA A 342 -35.20 -2.67 -6.07
C ALA A 342 -35.31 -1.64 -4.93
N ARG A 343 -36.39 -1.69 -4.15
CA ARG A 343 -36.54 -0.92 -2.93
C ARG A 343 -35.67 -1.57 -1.87
N LEU A 344 -34.54 -0.97 -1.59
CA LEU A 344 -33.80 -1.27 -0.38
C LEU A 344 -34.36 -0.43 0.75
N ASP A 345 -34.82 -1.12 1.79
CA ASP A 345 -35.31 -0.51 3.02
C ASP A 345 -34.19 0.34 3.66
N ARG A 346 -34.51 1.60 3.98
CA ARG A 346 -33.58 2.62 4.48
C ARG A 346 -33.51 2.68 6.01
N SER A 347 -33.99 1.68 6.73
CA SER A 347 -34.15 1.76 8.18
C SER A 347 -33.02 1.15 9.04
N GLY A 348 -31.82 0.92 8.52
CA GLY A 348 -30.68 0.37 9.29
C GLY A 348 -29.48 1.31 9.41
N PRO A 349 -28.71 1.24 10.52
CA PRO A 349 -27.57 2.13 10.78
C PRO A 349 -26.30 1.86 9.95
N LEU A 350 -26.34 0.94 8.99
CA LEU A 350 -25.27 0.66 8.03
C LEU A 350 -25.78 0.95 6.61
N SER A 351 -26.04 2.22 6.33
CA SER A 351 -26.31 2.69 4.98
C SER A 351 -25.01 2.68 4.16
N LEU A 352 -24.65 1.54 3.60
CA LEU A 352 -23.84 1.52 2.38
C LEU A 352 -24.69 2.20 1.30
N ALA A 353 -24.28 3.38 0.85
CA ALA A 353 -24.98 4.12 -0.18
C ALA A 353 -24.98 3.32 -1.48
N VAL A 354 -25.99 2.49 -1.66
CA VAL A 354 -26.33 1.95 -2.98
C VAL A 354 -26.94 3.12 -3.73
N VAL A 355 -26.17 3.68 -4.65
CA VAL A 355 -26.63 4.75 -5.56
C VAL A 355 -27.87 4.23 -6.28
N PRO A 356 -29.00 4.97 -6.28
CA PRO A 356 -30.20 4.56 -6.99
C PRO A 356 -29.87 4.34 -8.46
N ARG A 357 -30.20 3.17 -8.97
CA ARG A 357 -30.15 2.88 -10.40
C ARG A 357 -31.19 3.80 -11.05
N GLU A 358 -30.75 4.84 -11.76
CA GLU A 358 -31.65 5.58 -12.65
C GLU A 358 -32.31 4.55 -13.57
N ALA A 359 -33.64 4.64 -13.70
CA ALA A 359 -34.42 3.73 -14.52
C ALA A 359 -33.84 3.69 -15.93
N ARG A 360 -33.20 2.59 -16.27
CA ARG A 360 -32.78 2.31 -17.65
C ARG A 360 -34.05 1.97 -18.41
N THR A 361 -34.38 2.78 -19.39
CA THR A 361 -35.52 2.61 -20.32
C THR A 361 -35.27 1.53 -21.37
N ASP A 362 -34.34 0.61 -21.14
CA ASP A 362 -33.92 -0.40 -22.12
C ASP A 362 -34.11 -1.81 -21.52
N ASP A 363 -34.97 -2.63 -22.12
CA ASP A 363 -35.28 -4.05 -21.79
C ASP A 363 -34.08 -4.99 -22.05
N ARG A 364 -32.84 -4.61 -21.63
CA ARG A 364 -31.66 -5.42 -21.87
C ARG A 364 -31.46 -6.44 -20.76
N ALA A 365 -31.41 -7.70 -21.18
CA ALA A 365 -30.98 -8.81 -20.34
C ALA A 365 -29.64 -8.47 -19.67
N GLU A 366 -29.60 -8.51 -18.32
CA GLU A 366 -28.38 -8.36 -17.55
C GLU A 366 -27.52 -9.61 -17.75
N ARG A 367 -26.31 -9.42 -18.32
CA ARG A 367 -25.34 -10.51 -18.45
C ARG A 367 -24.43 -10.53 -17.25
N LEU A 368 -24.37 -11.70 -16.61
CA LEU A 368 -23.58 -11.97 -15.45
C LEU A 368 -22.50 -13.00 -15.76
N VAL A 369 -21.26 -12.67 -15.44
CA VAL A 369 -20.10 -13.55 -15.55
C VAL A 369 -19.57 -13.80 -14.15
N VAL A 370 -19.56 -15.05 -13.69
CA VAL A 370 -18.95 -15.47 -12.42
C VAL A 370 -17.58 -16.06 -12.71
N ILE A 371 -16.59 -15.58 -12.01
CA ILE A 371 -15.19 -16.02 -12.13
C ILE A 371 -14.70 -16.71 -10.84
N ASP A 372 -13.57 -17.40 -10.88
CA ASP A 372 -13.00 -18.12 -9.74
C ASP A 372 -12.14 -17.25 -8.81
N ALA A 373 -12.02 -15.95 -9.07
CA ALA A 373 -11.45 -14.96 -8.18
C ALA A 373 -12.56 -14.05 -7.63
N GLY A 374 -12.44 -13.62 -6.39
CA GLY A 374 -13.40 -12.74 -5.75
C GLY A 374 -12.83 -11.98 -4.57
N MET A 375 -13.69 -11.59 -3.63
CA MET A 375 -13.30 -10.82 -2.45
C MET A 375 -12.26 -11.53 -1.57
N THR A 376 -12.15 -12.84 -1.65
CA THR A 376 -11.14 -13.61 -0.93
C THR A 376 -9.73 -13.40 -1.49
N GLU A 377 -9.61 -13.12 -2.78
CA GLU A 377 -8.35 -12.80 -3.45
C GLU A 377 -8.12 -11.29 -3.54
N LEU A 378 -9.20 -10.49 -3.64
CA LEU A 378 -9.13 -9.04 -3.76
C LEU A 378 -10.29 -8.38 -2.99
N MET A 379 -10.08 -8.13 -1.71
CA MET A 379 -11.10 -7.59 -0.80
C MET A 379 -11.45 -6.12 -1.09
N ARG A 380 -10.59 -5.38 -1.78
CA ARG A 380 -10.70 -3.92 -1.95
C ARG A 380 -12.00 -3.45 -2.61
N PRO A 381 -12.56 -4.11 -3.64
CA PRO A 381 -13.87 -3.72 -4.18
C PRO A 381 -14.98 -3.79 -3.13
N ALA A 382 -15.06 -4.88 -2.37
CA ALA A 382 -16.07 -5.06 -1.34
C ALA A 382 -15.90 -4.11 -0.14
N LEU A 383 -14.64 -3.81 0.24
CA LEU A 383 -14.33 -3.04 1.46
C LEU A 383 -14.32 -1.52 1.24
N TYR A 384 -13.83 -1.07 0.07
CA TYR A 384 -13.61 0.35 -0.21
C TYR A 384 -14.33 0.85 -1.48
N GLY A 385 -15.06 -0.02 -2.18
CA GLY A 385 -15.58 0.30 -3.51
C GLY A 385 -14.47 0.55 -4.53
N ALA A 386 -13.28 -0.05 -4.32
CA ALA A 386 -12.15 0.16 -5.22
C ALA A 386 -12.42 -0.46 -6.58
N GLU A 387 -12.15 0.31 -7.62
CA GLU A 387 -12.34 -0.12 -8.99
C GLU A 387 -11.10 -0.86 -9.50
N HIS A 388 -11.33 -2.01 -10.14
CA HIS A 388 -10.30 -2.80 -10.80
C HIS A 388 -10.82 -3.26 -12.17
N ALA A 389 -10.13 -2.87 -13.24
CA ALA A 389 -10.55 -3.25 -14.58
C ALA A 389 -10.37 -4.75 -14.80
N VAL A 390 -11.40 -5.40 -15.37
CA VAL A 390 -11.36 -6.78 -15.81
C VAL A 390 -11.21 -6.81 -17.33
N VAL A 391 -10.25 -7.59 -17.83
CA VAL A 391 -9.97 -7.74 -19.26
C VAL A 391 -10.03 -9.21 -19.67
N ALA A 392 -10.55 -9.49 -20.87
CA ALA A 392 -10.57 -10.86 -21.39
C ALA A 392 -9.19 -11.24 -21.94
N LEU A 393 -8.70 -12.41 -21.53
CA LEU A 393 -7.51 -13.05 -22.10
C LEU A 393 -7.87 -14.07 -23.19
N THR A 394 -9.04 -14.69 -23.05
CA THR A 394 -9.63 -15.57 -24.08
C THR A 394 -11.10 -15.26 -24.26
N SER A 395 -11.63 -15.55 -25.45
CA SER A 395 -13.04 -15.50 -25.78
C SER A 395 -13.39 -16.77 -26.55
N ARG A 396 -14.38 -17.50 -26.08
CA ARG A 396 -14.81 -18.79 -26.68
C ARG A 396 -13.66 -19.78 -26.88
N GLY A 397 -12.65 -19.74 -26.00
CA GLY A 397 -11.48 -20.60 -26.04
C GLY A 397 -10.32 -20.11 -26.92
N HIS A 398 -10.47 -18.99 -27.60
CA HIS A 398 -9.43 -18.39 -28.44
C HIS A 398 -8.79 -17.19 -27.76
N ALA A 399 -7.51 -16.96 -28.00
CA ALA A 399 -6.82 -15.77 -27.49
C ALA A 399 -7.46 -14.49 -28.03
N VAL A 400 -7.65 -13.50 -27.18
CA VAL A 400 -8.09 -12.16 -27.61
C VAL A 400 -6.88 -11.45 -28.19
N ALA A 401 -6.93 -11.17 -29.52
CA ALA A 401 -5.79 -10.62 -30.26
C ALA A 401 -5.52 -9.14 -29.99
N SER A 402 -6.54 -8.38 -29.58
CA SER A 402 -6.42 -6.99 -29.17
C SER A 402 -7.00 -6.86 -27.77
N ALA A 403 -6.18 -6.46 -26.82
CA ALA A 403 -6.64 -5.93 -25.55
C ALA A 403 -7.23 -4.55 -25.81
N LEU A 404 -8.37 -4.50 -26.49
CA LEU A 404 -9.19 -3.29 -26.49
C LEU A 404 -9.55 -3.02 -25.04
N GLU A 405 -9.33 -1.80 -24.61
CA GLU A 405 -9.61 -1.31 -23.28
C GLU A 405 -10.93 -1.83 -22.77
N ALA A 406 -10.88 -2.52 -21.64
CA ALA A 406 -12.02 -2.56 -20.77
C ALA A 406 -12.21 -1.13 -20.27
N VAL A 407 -12.99 -0.34 -21.00
CA VAL A 407 -13.42 0.95 -20.51
C VAL A 407 -14.29 0.66 -19.30
N HIS A 408 -13.73 0.97 -18.16
CA HIS A 408 -14.49 0.94 -16.94
C HIS A 408 -15.56 2.01 -17.04
N THR A 409 -16.82 1.61 -17.24
CA THR A 409 -17.97 2.50 -17.17
C THR A 409 -18.43 2.69 -15.72
N GLY A 410 -17.56 2.35 -14.77
CA GLY A 410 -17.77 2.59 -13.34
C GLY A 410 -17.97 4.07 -13.11
N ARG A 411 -19.09 4.44 -12.54
CA ARG A 411 -19.32 5.77 -11.99
C ARG A 411 -18.27 6.01 -10.90
N SER A 412 -17.16 6.65 -11.27
CA SER A 412 -16.23 7.26 -10.31
C SER A 412 -16.97 8.41 -9.60
N ALA A 413 -17.90 8.07 -8.73
CA ALA A 413 -18.73 9.05 -8.03
C ALA A 413 -18.25 9.36 -6.62
N ALA A 414 -17.08 8.89 -6.17
CA ALA A 414 -16.70 9.10 -4.79
C ALA A 414 -15.19 9.17 -4.52
N TRP A 415 -14.35 9.48 -5.48
CA TRP A 415 -12.98 9.87 -5.17
C TRP A 415 -12.98 11.36 -4.86
N GLY A 416 -13.04 11.68 -3.55
CA GLY A 416 -12.67 12.97 -2.97
C GLY A 416 -13.01 14.21 -3.79
N ALA A 417 -14.27 14.36 -4.23
CA ALA A 417 -14.75 15.63 -4.77
C ALA A 417 -15.01 16.61 -3.61
N ALA A 418 -14.01 16.88 -2.80
CA ALA A 418 -13.93 18.05 -1.95
C ALA A 418 -13.03 19.07 -2.67
N ALA A 419 -13.68 19.92 -3.45
CA ALA A 419 -13.33 21.32 -3.65
C ALA A 419 -11.87 21.71 -3.94
N ALA A 420 -11.25 21.28 -5.05
CA ALA A 420 -10.06 21.99 -5.49
C ALA A 420 -9.97 22.24 -7.01
N ASP A 421 -10.72 21.58 -7.85
CA ASP A 421 -10.82 22.01 -9.25
C ASP A 421 -12.08 21.41 -9.93
N ARG A 422 -13.22 22.06 -9.68
CA ARG A 422 -14.51 21.68 -10.30
C ARG A 422 -14.45 21.72 -11.83
N ASP A 423 -13.63 22.57 -12.38
CA ASP A 423 -13.53 22.74 -13.82
C ASP A 423 -12.64 21.67 -14.48
N ALA A 424 -11.53 21.27 -13.85
CA ALA A 424 -10.71 20.15 -14.31
C ALA A 424 -11.46 18.81 -14.19
N ILE A 425 -12.22 18.60 -13.11
CA ILE A 425 -13.09 17.42 -12.94
C ILE A 425 -14.21 17.42 -13.98
N ARG A 426 -14.78 18.59 -14.31
CA ARG A 426 -15.83 18.74 -15.31
C ARG A 426 -15.27 18.48 -16.72
N ALA A 427 -14.09 19.01 -17.04
CA ALA A 427 -13.41 18.78 -18.31
C ALA A 427 -13.00 17.29 -18.48
N ALA A 428 -12.49 16.65 -17.43
CA ALA A 428 -12.17 15.22 -17.42
C ALA A 428 -13.44 14.35 -17.57
N ARG A 429 -14.56 14.73 -16.94
CA ARG A 429 -15.87 14.08 -17.13
C ARG A 429 -16.39 14.23 -18.56
N GLN A 430 -16.29 15.41 -19.16
CA GLN A 430 -16.71 15.64 -20.54
C GLN A 430 -15.84 14.88 -21.55
N ALA A 431 -14.51 14.83 -21.33
CA ALA A 431 -13.58 14.04 -22.13
C ALA A 431 -13.88 12.54 -22.01
N ALA A 432 -14.16 12.06 -20.80
CA ALA A 432 -14.55 10.66 -20.54
C ALA A 432 -15.88 10.29 -21.19
N THR A 433 -16.87 11.22 -21.21
CA THR A 433 -18.18 10.97 -21.84
C THR A 433 -18.06 10.89 -23.36
N GLY A 434 -17.30 11.79 -23.99
CA GLY A 434 -17.08 11.76 -25.44
C GLY A 434 -16.21 10.58 -25.90
N HIS A 435 -15.32 10.08 -25.02
CA HIS A 435 -14.54 8.86 -25.25
C HIS A 435 -15.43 7.60 -25.11
N SER A 436 -16.32 7.58 -24.11
CA SER A 436 -17.29 6.51 -23.90
C SER A 436 -18.22 6.30 -25.10
N GLN A 437 -18.73 7.38 -25.71
CA GLN A 437 -19.62 7.27 -26.87
C GLN A 437 -18.92 6.67 -28.10
N ARG A 438 -17.68 7.09 -28.39
CA ARG A 438 -16.88 6.51 -29.49
C ARG A 438 -16.52 5.06 -29.29
N LEU A 439 -16.34 4.65 -28.04
CA LEU A 439 -16.07 3.26 -27.66
C LEU A 439 -17.34 2.42 -27.73
N ASP A 440 -18.52 2.99 -27.47
CA ASP A 440 -19.80 2.32 -27.62
C ASP A 440 -20.07 1.92 -29.08
N GLU A 441 -19.76 2.78 -30.02
CA GLU A 441 -19.90 2.52 -31.46
C GLU A 441 -18.88 1.46 -31.94
N ALA A 442 -17.61 1.55 -31.54
CA ALA A 442 -16.58 0.57 -31.89
C ALA A 442 -16.82 -0.80 -31.23
N SER A 443 -17.36 -0.83 -30.03
CA SER A 443 -17.71 -2.07 -29.32
C SER A 443 -18.91 -2.78 -29.92
N ALA A 444 -19.91 -2.04 -30.39
CA ALA A 444 -21.08 -2.62 -31.03
C ALA A 444 -20.69 -3.38 -32.31
N ALA A 445 -19.72 -2.86 -33.07
CA ALA A 445 -19.18 -3.50 -34.28
C ALA A 445 -18.37 -4.76 -33.94
N SER A 446 -17.74 -4.85 -32.76
CA SER A 446 -16.88 -5.98 -32.33
C SER A 446 -17.62 -7.08 -31.57
N GLY A 447 -18.92 -6.94 -31.28
CA GLY A 447 -19.70 -7.87 -30.47
C GLY A 447 -19.39 -7.84 -28.96
N TRP A 448 -18.63 -6.84 -28.49
CA TRP A 448 -18.37 -6.60 -27.07
C TRP A 448 -19.63 -6.07 -26.37
N ARG A 449 -19.88 -6.54 -25.17
CA ARG A 449 -21.07 -6.18 -24.40
C ARG A 449 -20.73 -5.80 -22.99
N LEU A 450 -21.56 -4.96 -22.37
CA LEU A 450 -21.51 -4.68 -20.96
C LEU A 450 -21.95 -5.94 -20.19
N VAL A 451 -21.09 -6.42 -19.28
CA VAL A 451 -21.35 -7.57 -18.43
C VAL A 451 -20.96 -7.24 -17.00
N ARG A 452 -21.73 -7.70 -16.04
CA ARG A 452 -21.35 -7.66 -14.64
C ARG A 452 -20.45 -8.85 -14.34
N VAL A 453 -19.33 -8.60 -13.64
CA VAL A 453 -18.37 -9.63 -13.24
C VAL A 453 -18.45 -9.81 -11.74
N ASP A 454 -18.83 -11.01 -11.28
CA ASP A 454 -18.93 -11.37 -9.87
C ASP A 454 -17.92 -12.47 -9.51
N GLY A 455 -17.52 -12.49 -8.23
CA GLY A 455 -16.68 -13.54 -7.67
C GLY A 455 -17.48 -14.79 -7.26
N PRO A 456 -16.79 -15.80 -6.70
CA PRO A 456 -17.38 -17.10 -6.35
C PRO A 456 -17.93 -17.17 -4.93
N ILE A 457 -17.87 -16.08 -4.16
CA ILE A 457 -18.25 -16.06 -2.76
C ILE A 457 -19.76 -15.83 -2.62
N CYS A 458 -20.37 -16.42 -1.60
CA CYS A 458 -21.80 -16.30 -1.35
C CYS A 458 -22.21 -14.97 -0.66
N GLU A 459 -21.55 -13.88 -1.08
CA GLU A 459 -21.81 -12.52 -0.63
C GLU A 459 -22.21 -11.64 -1.82
N SER A 460 -23.25 -10.85 -1.69
CA SER A 460 -23.69 -9.94 -2.77
C SER A 460 -22.69 -8.81 -3.08
N THR A 461 -21.76 -8.55 -2.15
CA THR A 461 -20.66 -7.59 -2.30
C THR A 461 -19.46 -8.16 -3.06
N ASP A 462 -19.47 -9.46 -3.38
CA ASP A 462 -18.40 -10.12 -4.14
C ASP A 462 -18.54 -9.85 -5.63
N THR A 463 -18.30 -8.60 -6.02
CA THR A 463 -18.43 -8.10 -7.39
C THR A 463 -17.29 -7.19 -7.78
N PHE A 464 -16.89 -7.26 -9.02
CA PHE A 464 -15.95 -6.33 -9.67
C PHE A 464 -16.67 -5.23 -10.47
N GLY A 465 -18.00 -5.25 -10.49
CA GLY A 465 -18.81 -4.28 -11.22
C GLY A 465 -19.03 -4.63 -12.71
N GLU A 466 -19.33 -3.63 -13.52
CA GLU A 466 -19.67 -3.79 -14.94
C GLU A 466 -18.47 -3.50 -15.83
N HIS A 467 -18.22 -4.39 -16.80
CA HIS A 467 -17.11 -4.30 -17.74
C HIS A 467 -17.57 -4.61 -19.16
N ARG A 468 -16.97 -3.97 -20.15
CA ARG A 468 -17.16 -4.34 -21.56
C ARG A 468 -16.23 -5.50 -21.91
N LEU A 469 -16.81 -6.65 -22.22
CA LEU A 469 -16.08 -7.88 -22.53
C LEU A 469 -16.60 -8.51 -23.83
N PRO A 470 -15.74 -9.22 -24.56
CA PRO A 470 -16.18 -10.03 -25.68
C PRO A 470 -17.10 -11.17 -25.20
N PRO A 471 -17.80 -11.88 -26.09
CA PRO A 471 -18.59 -13.04 -25.70
C PRO A 471 -17.72 -14.08 -24.97
N LEU A 472 -18.02 -14.32 -23.70
CA LEU A 472 -17.34 -15.29 -22.85
C LEU A 472 -18.15 -16.58 -22.72
N ARG A 473 -17.45 -17.68 -22.41
CA ARG A 473 -18.03 -18.96 -22.02
C ARG A 473 -17.29 -19.53 -20.80
N ARG A 474 -17.86 -20.56 -20.17
CA ARG A 474 -17.19 -21.34 -19.13
C ARG A 474 -15.81 -21.81 -19.62
N GLY A 475 -14.79 -21.61 -18.81
CA GLY A 475 -13.41 -21.97 -19.10
C GLY A 475 -12.57 -20.86 -19.71
N ASP A 476 -13.17 -19.78 -20.25
CA ASP A 476 -12.43 -18.62 -20.71
C ASP A 476 -11.65 -17.96 -19.57
N LEU A 477 -10.59 -17.25 -19.93
CA LEU A 477 -9.70 -16.58 -18.98
C LEU A 477 -9.91 -15.07 -19.03
N VAL A 478 -9.88 -14.48 -17.85
CA VAL A 478 -9.86 -13.03 -17.66
C VAL A 478 -8.69 -12.64 -16.76
N ALA A 479 -8.30 -11.38 -16.79
CA ALA A 479 -7.35 -10.81 -15.85
C ALA A 479 -7.91 -9.55 -15.20
N ILE A 480 -7.65 -9.39 -13.90
CA ILE A 480 -8.00 -8.23 -13.10
C ILE A 480 -6.75 -7.40 -12.91
N ARG A 481 -6.81 -6.10 -13.21
CA ARG A 481 -5.67 -5.19 -13.21
C ARG A 481 -5.45 -4.49 -11.87
N ASP A 482 -4.25 -3.93 -11.72
CA ASP A 482 -3.87 -3.03 -10.62
C ASP A 482 -4.03 -3.67 -9.23
N THR A 483 -3.80 -4.99 -9.13
CA THR A 483 -4.03 -5.79 -7.93
C THR A 483 -2.78 -5.99 -7.07
N GLY A 484 -1.63 -5.42 -7.46
CA GLY A 484 -0.35 -5.68 -6.80
C GLY A 484 -0.23 -5.10 -5.39
N ALA A 485 -1.03 -4.08 -5.06
CA ALA A 485 -1.06 -3.51 -3.72
C ALA A 485 -2.36 -3.88 -3.01
N TYR A 486 -2.23 -4.41 -1.79
CA TYR A 486 -3.37 -4.77 -0.93
C TYR A 486 -4.32 -5.81 -1.58
N GLY A 487 -3.82 -6.59 -2.53
CA GLY A 487 -4.48 -7.79 -3.04
C GLY A 487 -4.05 -9.01 -2.22
N ALA A 488 -2.93 -9.62 -2.57
CA ALA A 488 -2.42 -10.81 -1.88
C ALA A 488 -2.17 -10.61 -0.36
N ALA A 489 -1.77 -9.40 0.05
CA ALA A 489 -1.54 -9.05 1.46
C ALA A 489 -2.83 -9.04 2.29
N MET A 490 -3.97 -8.65 1.70
CA MET A 490 -5.28 -8.61 2.37
C MET A 490 -6.15 -9.83 2.08
N ARG A 491 -5.64 -10.84 1.40
CA ARG A 491 -6.41 -12.04 1.09
C ARG A 491 -6.91 -12.73 2.35
N SER A 492 -8.02 -13.44 2.24
CA SER A 492 -8.56 -14.26 3.33
C SER A 492 -8.70 -15.74 2.91
N ALA A 493 -8.87 -16.62 3.90
CA ALA A 493 -9.21 -18.02 3.69
C ALA A 493 -10.72 -18.27 3.83
N TYR A 494 -11.54 -17.21 3.70
CA TYR A 494 -12.99 -17.32 3.80
C TYR A 494 -13.53 -18.38 2.83
N ASN A 495 -14.55 -19.11 3.22
CA ASN A 495 -15.08 -20.30 2.54
C ASN A 495 -14.05 -21.43 2.33
N GLY A 496 -12.97 -21.48 3.16
CA GLY A 496 -11.96 -22.51 3.04
C GLY A 496 -11.17 -22.47 1.73
N ARG A 497 -11.03 -21.29 1.10
CA ARG A 497 -10.33 -21.14 -0.17
C ARG A 497 -8.81 -21.11 0.05
N PRO A 498 -8.05 -21.99 -0.60
CA PRO A 498 -6.60 -22.01 -0.47
C PRO A 498 -5.97 -20.78 -1.12
N ARG A 499 -4.79 -20.39 -0.62
CA ARG A 499 -4.03 -19.27 -1.18
C ARG A 499 -3.68 -19.54 -2.65
N PRO A 500 -3.95 -18.60 -3.58
CA PRO A 500 -3.47 -18.69 -4.97
C PRO A 500 -1.94 -18.67 -5.05
N PRO A 501 -1.34 -19.21 -6.11
CA PRO A 501 0.09 -19.06 -6.37
C PRO A 501 0.42 -17.60 -6.69
N GLU A 502 1.66 -17.20 -6.44
CA GLU A 502 2.20 -15.91 -6.85
C GLU A 502 3.35 -16.13 -7.84
N VAL A 503 3.23 -15.54 -9.02
CA VAL A 503 4.15 -15.73 -10.15
C VAL A 503 4.67 -14.40 -10.64
N PHE A 504 5.97 -14.29 -10.88
CA PHE A 504 6.57 -13.16 -11.54
C PHE A 504 6.64 -13.39 -13.05
N VAL A 505 6.34 -12.34 -13.81
CA VAL A 505 6.77 -12.20 -15.19
C VAL A 505 8.02 -11.35 -15.14
N GLU A 506 9.16 -11.98 -15.42
CA GLU A 506 10.46 -11.33 -15.40
C GLU A 506 10.61 -10.34 -16.57
N VAL A 507 11.62 -9.50 -16.53
CA VAL A 507 11.88 -8.49 -17.57
C VAL A 507 12.09 -9.14 -18.95
N ASP A 508 12.69 -10.32 -18.98
CA ASP A 508 12.90 -11.11 -20.20
C ASP A 508 11.67 -11.94 -20.63
N GLY A 509 10.56 -11.81 -19.91
CA GLY A 509 9.31 -12.54 -20.13
C GLY A 509 9.27 -13.96 -19.55
N SER A 510 10.32 -14.43 -18.91
CA SER A 510 10.33 -15.72 -18.22
C SER A 510 9.43 -15.71 -16.98
N LEU A 511 9.00 -16.89 -16.52
CA LEU A 511 8.07 -17.05 -15.41
C LEU A 511 8.78 -17.63 -14.20
N THR A 512 8.77 -16.90 -13.09
CA THR A 512 9.30 -17.33 -11.79
C THR A 512 8.17 -17.58 -10.80
N LEU A 513 8.06 -18.80 -10.27
CA LEU A 513 7.12 -19.13 -9.20
C LEU A 513 7.64 -18.60 -7.87
N ALA A 514 7.15 -17.44 -7.44
CA ALA A 514 7.55 -16.78 -6.20
C ALA A 514 6.91 -17.41 -4.96
N ARG A 515 5.67 -17.91 -5.09
CA ARG A 515 4.97 -18.65 -4.04
C ARG A 515 4.08 -19.74 -4.64
N ARG A 516 4.15 -20.94 -4.08
CA ARG A 516 3.29 -22.06 -4.48
C ARG A 516 1.84 -21.83 -4.03
N ARG A 517 0.90 -22.46 -4.73
CA ARG A 517 -0.50 -22.55 -4.29
C ARG A 517 -0.57 -23.23 -2.92
N GLY A 518 -1.39 -22.70 -2.02
CA GLY A 518 -1.71 -23.37 -0.75
C GLY A 518 -2.47 -24.67 -1.00
N GLY A 519 -2.18 -25.71 -0.24
CA GLY A 519 -2.97 -26.93 -0.20
C GLY A 519 -4.09 -26.86 0.84
N LEU A 520 -5.01 -27.83 0.83
CA LEU A 520 -6.06 -27.93 1.85
C LEU A 520 -5.48 -28.08 3.26
N ALA A 521 -4.33 -28.73 3.41
CA ALA A 521 -3.60 -28.83 4.67
C ALA A 521 -3.12 -27.48 5.23
N SER A 522 -3.07 -26.42 4.43
CA SER A 522 -2.71 -25.06 4.87
C SER A 522 -3.91 -24.27 5.43
N LEU A 523 -5.08 -24.87 5.51
CA LEU A 523 -6.32 -24.25 6.01
C LEU A 523 -6.58 -24.56 7.51
N GLY A 524 -5.80 -25.49 8.10
CA GLY A 524 -5.92 -25.91 9.49
C GLY A 524 -4.69 -25.61 10.32
#